data_7782fb31330d751da8208fe2c6d9fe5d
#
_entry.id   7782fb31330d751da8208fe2c6d9fe5d
#
_cell.length_a   1.000
_cell.length_b   1.000
_cell.length_c   1.000
_cell.angle_alpha   90.00
_cell.angle_beta   90.00
_cell.angle_gamma   90.00
#
_symmetry.space_group_name_H-M   'P 1'
#
loop_
_entity.id
_entity.type
_entity.pdbx_description
1 polymer ?
#
loop_
_entity_poly.entity_id
_entity_poly.type
_entity_poly.pdbx_seq_one_letter_code
_entity_poly.pdbx_strand_id
1 'polypeptide(L)'
;TVNINRDDVVIIEGTPALCNPKLLMLADFSFFMVCDESIRKVRLWNDYRWRGLDKAQFEALYSRREIDEHTLISSSSIHADVVIQICGAEI
;
A
#
# COMPACT_ATOMS: atom_id res chain seq x y z
N THR A 1 -0.64 25.21 3.87
CA THR A 1 0.02 25.27 2.55
C THR A 1 1.49 24.96 2.69
N VAL A 2 1.99 24.06 1.88
CA VAL A 2 3.40 23.68 1.87
C VAL A 2 4.03 24.23 0.60
N ASN A 3 5.15 24.96 0.75
CA ASN A 3 5.91 25.45 -0.39
C ASN A 3 6.95 24.40 -0.80
N ILE A 4 6.91 24.01 -2.07
CA ILE A 4 7.83 23.03 -2.63
C ILE A 4 8.77 23.76 -3.59
N ASN A 5 10.07 23.62 -3.35
CA ASN A 5 11.09 24.20 -4.21
C ASN A 5 11.50 23.21 -5.30
N ARG A 6 12.13 23.72 -6.36
CA ARG A 6 12.55 22.91 -7.51
C ARG A 6 13.45 21.74 -7.13
N ASP A 7 14.30 21.90 -6.13
CA ASP A 7 15.26 20.88 -5.72
C ASP A 7 14.75 19.94 -4.65
N ASP A 8 13.49 20.11 -4.23
CA ASP A 8 12.90 19.28 -3.20
C ASP A 8 12.47 17.93 -3.79
N VAL A 9 12.59 16.90 -2.96
CA VAL A 9 12.04 15.57 -3.26
C VAL A 9 10.79 15.38 -2.42
N VAL A 10 9.68 15.06 -3.07
CA VAL A 10 8.41 14.82 -2.41
C VAL A 10 8.02 13.36 -2.62
N ILE A 11 7.76 12.65 -1.53
CA ILE A 11 7.29 11.26 -1.58
C ILE A 11 5.85 11.24 -1.11
N ILE A 12 4.97 10.71 -1.96
CA ILE A 12 3.57 10.49 -1.63
C ILE A 12 3.35 8.99 -1.53
N GLU A 13 2.90 8.53 -0.37
CA GLU A 13 2.62 7.12 -0.17
C GLU A 13 1.19 6.94 0.31
N GLY A 14 0.69 5.75 0.10
CA GLY A 14 -0.65 5.37 0.55
C GLY A 14 -1.22 4.33 -0.38
N THR A 15 -2.10 3.51 0.17
CA THR A 15 -2.69 2.39 -0.55
C THR A 15 -3.33 2.79 -1.89
N PRO A 16 -4.11 3.88 -1.97
CA PRO A 16 -4.74 4.29 -3.23
C PRO A 16 -3.92 5.27 -4.08
N ALA A 17 -2.65 5.50 -3.78
CA ALA A 17 -1.88 6.56 -4.45
C ALA A 17 -1.84 6.39 -5.97
N LEU A 18 -1.61 5.16 -6.47
CA LEU A 18 -1.55 4.88 -7.90
C LEU A 18 -2.92 4.84 -8.57
N CYS A 19 -4.00 4.92 -7.81
CA CYS A 19 -5.36 5.00 -8.33
C CYS A 19 -5.79 6.43 -8.64
N ASN A 20 -4.98 7.43 -8.29
CA ASN A 20 -5.31 8.84 -8.47
C ASN A 20 -4.64 9.40 -9.73
N PRO A 21 -5.40 9.67 -10.81
CA PRO A 21 -4.81 10.17 -12.05
C PRO A 21 -4.07 11.50 -11.91
N LYS A 22 -4.54 12.37 -11.01
CA LYS A 22 -3.88 13.67 -10.79
C LYS A 22 -2.50 13.51 -10.16
N LEU A 23 -2.37 12.59 -9.22
CA LEU A 23 -1.08 12.28 -8.62
C LEU A 23 -0.14 11.65 -9.64
N LEU A 24 -0.64 10.74 -10.46
CA LEU A 24 0.17 10.10 -11.51
C LEU A 24 0.69 11.11 -12.53
N MET A 25 -0.12 12.10 -12.90
CA MET A 25 0.30 13.15 -13.82
C MET A 25 1.41 14.02 -13.25
N LEU A 26 1.41 14.25 -11.95
CA LEU A 26 2.40 15.09 -11.29
C LEU A 26 3.67 14.33 -10.89
N ALA A 27 3.59 13.02 -10.83
CA ALA A 27 4.72 12.20 -10.38
C ALA A 27 5.80 12.10 -11.47
N ASP A 28 7.04 12.28 -11.08
CA ASP A 28 8.19 12.03 -11.95
C ASP A 28 8.51 10.53 -12.02
N PHE A 29 8.23 9.82 -10.94
CA PHE A 29 8.48 8.40 -10.83
C PHE A 29 7.47 7.76 -9.90
N SER A 30 7.01 6.56 -10.23
CA SER A 30 6.08 5.81 -9.39
C SER A 30 6.53 4.36 -9.23
N PHE A 31 6.24 3.79 -8.06
CA PHE A 31 6.55 2.39 -7.81
C PHE A 31 5.44 1.74 -6.97
N PHE A 32 5.31 0.44 -7.13
CA PHE A 32 4.36 -0.38 -6.42
C PHE A 32 5.11 -1.48 -5.67
N MET A 33 4.84 -1.62 -4.38
CA MET A 33 5.48 -2.62 -3.55
C MET A 33 4.56 -3.82 -3.37
N VAL A 34 5.07 -5.02 -3.62
CA VAL A 34 4.32 -6.27 -3.43
C VAL A 34 5.04 -7.15 -2.43
N CYS A 35 4.24 -7.94 -1.73
CA CYS A 35 4.72 -8.87 -0.72
C CYS A 35 3.83 -10.12 -0.80
N ASP A 36 4.38 -11.29 -0.47
CA ASP A 36 3.57 -12.51 -0.41
C ASP A 36 2.39 -12.30 0.53
N GLU A 37 1.22 -12.76 0.11
CA GLU A 37 0.00 -12.50 0.85
C GLU A 37 0.03 -13.08 2.26
N SER A 38 0.57 -14.27 2.43
CA SER A 38 0.70 -14.90 3.74
C SER A 38 1.55 -14.05 4.70
N ILE A 39 2.63 -13.49 4.19
CA ILE A 39 3.52 -12.61 4.97
C ILE A 39 2.83 -11.29 5.28
N ARG A 40 2.17 -10.71 4.29
CA ARG A 40 1.42 -9.47 4.45
C ARG A 40 0.33 -9.62 5.51
N LYS A 41 -0.39 -10.73 5.49
CA LYS A 41 -1.46 -11.00 6.45
C LYS A 41 -0.91 -11.12 7.88
N VAL A 42 0.22 -11.81 8.05
CA VAL A 42 0.86 -11.94 9.36
C VAL A 42 1.28 -10.57 9.91
N ARG A 43 1.86 -9.72 9.07
CA ARG A 43 2.26 -8.37 9.48
C ARG A 43 1.07 -7.52 9.88
N LEU A 44 -0.01 -7.58 9.11
CA LEU A 44 -1.24 -6.86 9.44
C LEU A 44 -1.84 -7.36 10.75
N TRP A 45 -1.85 -8.68 10.96
CA TRP A 45 -2.34 -9.24 12.21
C TRP A 45 -1.53 -8.75 13.41
N ASN A 46 -0.22 -8.73 13.31
CA ASN A 46 0.64 -8.23 14.39
C ASN A 46 0.36 -6.76 14.71
N ASP A 47 0.14 -5.94 13.69
CA ASP A 47 -0.17 -4.53 13.86
C ASP A 47 -1.54 -4.32 14.51
N TYR A 48 -2.57 -4.99 14.00
CA TYR A 48 -3.92 -4.84 14.55
C TYR A 48 -4.07 -5.44 15.93
N ARG A 49 -3.39 -6.55 16.19
CA ARG A 49 -3.34 -7.12 17.54
C ARG A 49 -2.74 -6.14 18.53
N TRP A 50 -1.69 -5.47 18.15
CA TRP A 50 -1.07 -4.44 18.96
C TRP A 50 -2.01 -3.27 19.23
N ARG A 51 -2.89 -2.97 18.29
CA ARG A 51 -3.91 -1.93 18.44
C ARG A 51 -5.14 -2.38 19.23
N GLY A 52 -5.17 -3.63 19.67
CA GLY A 52 -6.23 -4.14 20.53
C GLY A 52 -7.31 -4.97 19.85
N LEU A 53 -7.20 -5.30 18.57
CA LEU A 53 -8.16 -6.17 17.90
C LEU A 53 -7.91 -7.63 18.27
N ASP A 54 -8.99 -8.39 18.44
CA ASP A 54 -8.90 -9.84 18.58
C ASP A 54 -8.84 -10.52 17.19
N LYS A 55 -8.61 -11.82 17.18
CA LYS A 55 -8.46 -12.57 15.93
C LYS A 55 -9.71 -12.52 15.08
N ALA A 56 -10.88 -12.64 15.67
CA ALA A 56 -12.15 -12.65 14.95
C ALA A 56 -12.43 -11.27 14.31
N GLN A 57 -12.16 -10.20 15.03
CA GLN A 57 -12.28 -8.84 14.51
C GLN A 57 -11.32 -8.60 13.35
N PHE A 58 -10.09 -9.05 13.47
CA PHE A 58 -9.10 -8.94 12.42
C PHE A 58 -9.51 -9.70 11.15
N GLU A 59 -9.94 -10.96 11.30
CA GLU A 59 -10.33 -11.77 10.15
C GLU A 59 -11.53 -11.16 9.40
N ALA A 60 -12.49 -10.61 10.14
CA ALA A 60 -13.63 -9.94 9.53
C ALA A 60 -13.21 -8.71 8.74
N LEU A 61 -12.33 -7.90 9.32
CA LEU A 61 -11.83 -6.68 8.68
C LEU A 61 -10.97 -7.03 7.44
N TYR A 62 -10.10 -8.02 7.55
CA TYR A 62 -9.25 -8.46 6.47
C TYR A 62 -10.07 -8.96 5.27
N SER A 63 -11.07 -9.82 5.53
CA SER A 63 -11.93 -10.34 4.47
C SER A 63 -12.71 -9.24 3.78
N ARG A 64 -13.21 -8.25 4.51
CA ARG A 64 -13.93 -7.13 3.94
C ARG A 64 -13.05 -6.31 3.01
N ARG A 65 -11.84 -5.99 3.44
CA ARG A 65 -10.91 -5.20 2.63
C ARG A 65 -10.42 -5.96 1.41
N GLU A 66 -10.24 -7.27 1.54
CA GLU A 66 -9.87 -8.12 0.42
C GLU A 66 -10.92 -8.06 -0.69
N ILE A 67 -12.19 -8.12 -0.32
CA ILE A 67 -13.30 -8.05 -1.28
C ILE A 67 -13.42 -6.65 -1.89
N ASP A 68 -13.35 -5.61 -1.05
CA ASP A 68 -13.69 -4.24 -1.48
C ASP A 68 -12.54 -3.54 -2.20
N GLU A 69 -11.30 -3.80 -1.81
CA GLU A 69 -10.16 -2.98 -2.22
C GLU A 69 -9.08 -3.72 -3.00
N HIS A 70 -8.92 -5.02 -2.78
CA HIS A 70 -7.78 -5.76 -3.30
C HIS A 70 -7.66 -5.68 -4.83
N THR A 71 -8.74 -5.92 -5.54
CA THR A 71 -8.73 -5.91 -7.01
C THR A 71 -8.37 -4.54 -7.55
N LEU A 72 -8.94 -3.48 -6.98
CA LEU A 72 -8.68 -2.11 -7.41
C LEU A 72 -7.21 -1.75 -7.18
N ILE A 73 -6.70 -2.05 -6.01
CA ILE A 73 -5.32 -1.71 -5.64
C ILE A 73 -4.33 -2.54 -6.43
N SER A 74 -4.57 -3.84 -6.57
CA SER A 74 -3.68 -4.71 -7.35
C SER A 74 -3.62 -4.29 -8.82
N SER A 75 -4.75 -3.92 -9.41
CA SER A 75 -4.77 -3.47 -10.80
C SER A 75 -4.08 -2.14 -11.00
N SER A 76 -3.97 -1.30 -9.96
CA SER A 76 -3.26 -0.02 -10.04
C SER A 76 -1.75 -0.17 -10.28
N SER A 77 -1.20 -1.36 -10.06
CA SER A 77 0.22 -1.63 -10.29
C SER A 77 0.65 -1.39 -11.74
N ILE A 78 -0.26 -1.46 -12.70
CA ILE A 78 0.06 -1.18 -14.11
C ILE A 78 0.51 0.27 -14.33
N HIS A 79 0.16 1.18 -13.42
CA HIS A 79 0.55 2.58 -13.49
C HIS A 79 1.91 2.87 -12.86
N ALA A 80 2.52 1.87 -12.22
CA ALA A 80 3.83 2.05 -11.61
C ALA A 80 4.95 1.91 -12.64
N ASP A 81 5.97 2.74 -12.52
CA ASP A 81 7.19 2.60 -13.33
C ASP A 81 7.96 1.35 -12.95
N VAL A 82 7.95 1.00 -11.67
CA VAL A 82 8.64 -0.18 -11.14
C VAL A 82 7.75 -0.89 -10.13
N VAL A 83 7.75 -2.21 -10.17
CA VAL A 83 7.14 -3.04 -9.13
C VAL A 83 8.25 -3.67 -8.30
N ILE A 84 8.21 -3.44 -6.99
CA ILE A 84 9.23 -3.92 -6.06
C ILE A 84 8.67 -5.08 -5.25
N GLN A 85 9.33 -6.24 -5.34
CA GLN A 85 8.99 -7.42 -4.55
C GLN A 85 9.73 -7.35 -3.21
N ILE A 86 8.99 -7.45 -2.10
CA ILE A 86 9.57 -7.45 -0.78
C ILE A 86 9.60 -8.87 -0.25
N CYS A 87 10.78 -9.34 0.15
CA CYS A 87 10.95 -10.63 0.83
C CYS A 87 10.68 -10.43 2.32
N GLY A 88 9.73 -11.19 2.86
CA GLY A 88 9.23 -10.98 4.21
C GLY A 88 10.21 -11.22 5.34
N ALA A 89 11.10 -12.17 5.16
CA ALA A 89 11.99 -12.62 6.24
C ALA A 89 13.05 -11.59 6.67
N GLU A 90 13.23 -10.52 5.91
CA GLU A 90 14.33 -9.59 6.10
C GLU A 90 13.93 -8.24 6.64
N ILE A 91 12.69 -8.11 7.03
CA ILE A 91 12.18 -6.82 7.48
C ILE A 91 11.65 -6.89 8.92
#